data_62b52fd7fb391af8c4ee4eea06fc8331
#
_entry.id   62b52fd7fb391af8c4ee4eea06fc8331
#
_cell.length_a   1.000
_cell.length_b   1.000
_cell.length_c   1.000
_cell.angle_alpha   90.00
_cell.angle_beta   90.00
_cell.angle_gamma   90.00
#
_symmetry.space_group_name_H-M   'P 1'
#
loop_
_entity.id
_entity.type
_entity.pdbx_description
1 polymer ?
#
loop_
_entity_poly.entity_id
_entity_poly.type
_entity_poly.pdbx_seq_one_letter_code
_entity_poly.pdbx_strand_id
1 'polypeptide(L)'
;MQGWVREEGHCNTGAAGVDVSKHELVVALAGASTVMRFSNDTAGHGELCRRMSKAQRQDGRLRVGLEASGGYERKIAATLRKAGLEVIVFQPAQVRAYAHYLGQRAKTDPIDARLIALCTAAYQGQTRQVDPRIAQLAEHLTYIEQVEQDIVRFKTRLDGFTSGRFKTFIEADIKRLKQRRAAAIRALVKALREHPDLGQRLDLVAGIDGIGERTALALVIRMPELGSMTREQAASLAGLAPFDVQSGKMDRIRHIQGGRTRVRRSIYAAALPAAFKWNPAIINLYQRLMAKGRSHKQALVACARKLVIYANTVLQRGTPWIKTTQNQ
;
A
#
# COMPACT_ATOMS: atom_id res chain seq x y z
N MET A 1 -16.48 21.41 -30.17
CA MET A 1 -15.37 20.92 -30.99
C MET A 1 -15.30 19.42 -30.79
N GLN A 2 -15.89 18.73 -31.75
CA GLN A 2 -15.80 17.29 -31.94
C GLN A 2 -14.47 17.01 -32.65
N GLY A 3 -13.89 15.88 -32.34
CA GLY A 3 -12.82 15.34 -33.15
C GLY A 3 -11.62 14.94 -32.33
N TRP A 4 -11.45 13.66 -32.27
CA TRP A 4 -10.26 12.81 -32.31
C TRP A 4 -10.61 11.44 -31.75
N VAL A 5 -11.50 10.74 -32.44
CA VAL A 5 -11.47 9.27 -32.44
C VAL A 5 -11.07 8.90 -33.87
N ARG A 6 -9.79 8.61 -34.07
CA ARG A 6 -9.35 7.91 -35.28
C ARG A 6 -9.73 6.44 -35.09
N GLU A 7 -10.60 5.96 -35.92
CA GLU A 7 -10.73 4.56 -36.28
C GLU A 7 -9.47 4.08 -36.99
N GLU A 8 -9.15 2.80 -36.77
CA GLU A 8 -8.17 1.98 -37.48
C GLU A 8 -6.69 2.14 -37.10
N GLY A 9 -6.31 1.34 -36.14
CA GLY A 9 -4.95 0.87 -35.89
C GLY A 9 -5.03 -0.34 -34.97
N HIS A 10 -4.88 -1.53 -35.50
CA HIS A 10 -4.85 -2.82 -34.81
C HIS A 10 -3.85 -2.80 -33.65
N CYS A 11 -4.29 -2.35 -32.46
CA CYS A 11 -3.61 -2.68 -31.22
C CYS A 11 -4.46 -3.75 -30.52
N ASN A 12 -4.30 -4.98 -30.99
CA ASN A 12 -4.94 -6.17 -30.43
C ASN A 12 -4.23 -6.54 -29.10
N THR A 13 -4.24 -5.58 -28.15
CA THR A 13 -3.83 -5.86 -26.78
C THR A 13 -5.09 -6.18 -26.02
N GLY A 14 -5.34 -7.46 -25.82
CA GLY A 14 -6.44 -7.92 -24.98
C GLY A 14 -6.37 -7.27 -23.59
N ALA A 15 -7.08 -6.17 -23.40
CA ALA A 15 -7.13 -5.42 -22.16
C ALA A 15 -8.57 -5.07 -21.78
N ALA A 16 -8.92 -5.31 -20.53
CA ALA A 16 -10.18 -4.96 -19.92
C ALA A 16 -9.96 -4.01 -18.75
N GLY A 17 -10.89 -3.08 -18.54
CA GLY A 17 -10.94 -2.22 -17.36
C GLY A 17 -12.21 -2.48 -16.57
N VAL A 18 -12.08 -2.54 -15.27
CA VAL A 18 -13.17 -2.76 -14.33
C VAL A 18 -13.21 -1.60 -13.34
N ASP A 19 -14.27 -0.81 -13.43
CA ASP A 19 -14.62 0.13 -12.37
C ASP A 19 -15.42 -0.62 -11.30
N VAL A 20 -15.03 -0.46 -10.02
CA VAL A 20 -15.53 -1.28 -8.93
C VAL A 20 -16.22 -0.40 -7.89
N SER A 21 -17.53 -0.59 -7.74
CA SER A 21 -18.32 -0.04 -6.64
C SER A 21 -18.67 -1.11 -5.60
N LYS A 22 -19.34 -0.71 -4.55
CA LYS A 22 -19.79 -1.61 -3.48
C LYS A 22 -20.72 -2.72 -4.01
N HIS A 23 -21.58 -2.40 -4.96
CA HIS A 23 -22.64 -3.28 -5.42
C HIS A 23 -22.53 -3.68 -6.90
N GLU A 24 -21.76 -2.96 -7.69
CA GLU A 24 -21.68 -3.14 -9.14
C GLU A 24 -20.23 -3.12 -9.63
N LEU A 25 -20.00 -3.85 -10.72
CA LEU A 25 -18.79 -3.84 -11.53
C LEU A 25 -19.17 -3.36 -12.92
N VAL A 26 -18.55 -2.28 -13.40
CA VAL A 26 -18.69 -1.80 -14.77
C VAL A 26 -17.43 -2.15 -15.54
N VAL A 27 -17.58 -2.88 -16.64
CA VAL A 27 -16.46 -3.49 -17.38
C VAL A 27 -16.45 -3.01 -18.83
N ALA A 28 -15.29 -2.56 -19.29
CA ALA A 28 -15.03 -2.20 -20.68
C ALA A 28 -13.85 -3.00 -21.23
N LEU A 29 -13.93 -3.38 -22.50
CA LEU A 29 -12.77 -3.85 -23.25
C LEU A 29 -12.11 -2.67 -23.96
N ALA A 30 -10.77 -2.68 -24.07
CA ALA A 30 -10.05 -1.64 -24.78
C ALA A 30 -10.47 -1.62 -26.25
N GLY A 31 -10.87 -0.44 -26.76
CA GLY A 31 -11.39 -0.26 -28.13
C GLY A 31 -12.89 -0.56 -28.30
N ALA A 32 -13.59 -1.10 -27.29
CA ALA A 32 -15.02 -1.32 -27.38
C ALA A 32 -15.83 -0.09 -26.98
N SER A 33 -16.91 0.18 -27.71
CA SER A 33 -17.85 1.27 -27.41
C SER A 33 -18.84 0.92 -26.30
N THR A 34 -19.09 -0.37 -26.07
CA THR A 34 -20.05 -0.87 -25.08
C THR A 34 -19.39 -1.22 -23.77
N VAL A 35 -20.14 -1.11 -22.66
CA VAL A 35 -19.75 -1.58 -21.34
C VAL A 35 -20.69 -2.70 -20.89
N MET A 36 -20.16 -3.59 -20.07
CA MET A 36 -20.92 -4.66 -19.41
C MET A 36 -21.07 -4.32 -17.93
N ARG A 37 -22.16 -4.75 -17.33
CA ARG A 37 -22.43 -4.56 -15.90
C ARG A 37 -22.64 -5.89 -15.21
N PHE A 38 -22.07 -6.05 -14.02
CA PHE A 38 -22.22 -7.24 -13.19
C PHE A 38 -22.39 -6.82 -11.73
N SER A 39 -23.06 -7.66 -10.94
CA SER A 39 -23.12 -7.47 -9.49
C SER A 39 -21.73 -7.70 -8.85
N ASN A 40 -21.40 -6.93 -7.81
CA ASN A 40 -20.15 -7.15 -7.06
C ASN A 40 -20.38 -8.17 -5.94
N ASP A 41 -20.79 -9.37 -6.33
CA ASP A 41 -21.02 -10.54 -5.48
C ASP A 41 -20.46 -11.82 -6.14
N THR A 42 -20.66 -12.96 -5.49
CA THR A 42 -20.11 -14.24 -5.98
C THR A 42 -20.66 -14.62 -7.36
N ALA A 43 -21.94 -14.32 -7.64
CA ALA A 43 -22.57 -14.66 -8.92
C ALA A 43 -22.02 -13.80 -10.07
N GLY A 44 -21.98 -12.48 -9.88
CA GLY A 44 -21.42 -11.55 -10.85
C GLY A 44 -19.93 -11.76 -11.09
N HIS A 45 -19.16 -12.07 -10.02
CA HIS A 45 -17.74 -12.44 -10.18
C HIS A 45 -17.58 -13.68 -11.06
N GLY A 46 -18.41 -14.72 -10.85
CA GLY A 46 -18.37 -15.94 -11.65
C GLY A 46 -18.72 -15.69 -13.12
N GLU A 47 -19.71 -14.84 -13.39
CA GLU A 47 -20.09 -14.48 -14.76
C GLU A 47 -19.00 -13.67 -15.46
N LEU A 48 -18.45 -12.64 -14.78
CA LEU A 48 -17.35 -11.85 -15.30
C LEU A 48 -16.14 -12.73 -15.63
N CYS A 49 -15.75 -13.65 -14.72
CA CYS A 49 -14.65 -14.57 -14.96
C CYS A 49 -14.88 -15.43 -16.21
N ARG A 50 -16.08 -15.98 -16.39
CA ARG A 50 -16.39 -16.78 -17.59
C ARG A 50 -16.25 -15.97 -18.87
N ARG A 51 -16.75 -14.72 -18.88
CA ARG A 51 -16.62 -13.81 -20.04
C ARG A 51 -15.17 -13.46 -20.34
N MET A 52 -14.40 -13.09 -19.31
CA MET A 52 -12.98 -12.74 -19.49
C MET A 52 -12.12 -13.94 -19.93
N SER A 53 -12.39 -15.13 -19.38
CA SER A 53 -11.70 -16.35 -19.81
C SER A 53 -12.06 -16.75 -21.24
N LYS A 54 -13.30 -16.49 -21.69
CA LYS A 54 -13.69 -16.70 -23.09
C LYS A 54 -12.94 -15.73 -24.02
N ALA A 55 -12.89 -14.44 -23.68
CA ALA A 55 -12.14 -13.43 -24.43
C ALA A 55 -10.65 -13.78 -24.50
N GLN A 56 -10.04 -14.21 -23.37
CA GLN A 56 -8.64 -14.64 -23.35
C GLN A 56 -8.35 -15.79 -24.31
N ARG A 57 -9.27 -16.77 -24.46
CA ARG A 57 -9.10 -17.89 -25.39
C ARG A 57 -9.20 -17.46 -26.85
N GLN A 58 -9.96 -16.41 -27.13
CA GLN A 58 -10.14 -15.88 -28.49
C GLN A 58 -8.98 -14.98 -28.91
N ASP A 59 -8.50 -14.13 -27.99
CA ASP A 59 -7.52 -13.09 -28.29
C ASP A 59 -6.07 -13.42 -27.82
N GLY A 60 -5.87 -14.60 -27.21
CA GLY A 60 -4.58 -15.12 -26.75
C GLY A 60 -4.17 -14.60 -25.38
N ARG A 61 -4.03 -13.31 -25.16
CA ARG A 61 -3.62 -12.72 -23.87
C ARG A 61 -4.58 -11.60 -23.48
N LEU A 62 -5.19 -11.72 -22.30
CA LEU A 62 -6.07 -10.70 -21.73
C LEU A 62 -5.53 -10.22 -20.39
N ARG A 63 -5.30 -8.91 -20.26
CA ARG A 63 -5.01 -8.24 -18.99
C ARG A 63 -6.25 -7.54 -18.47
N VAL A 64 -6.50 -7.64 -17.17
CA VAL A 64 -7.65 -6.99 -16.52
C VAL A 64 -7.15 -5.96 -15.53
N GLY A 65 -7.45 -4.69 -15.77
CA GLY A 65 -7.15 -3.58 -14.87
C GLY A 65 -8.34 -3.28 -13.95
N LEU A 66 -8.05 -2.98 -12.69
CA LEU A 66 -9.02 -2.47 -11.72
C LEU A 66 -8.43 -1.23 -11.04
N GLU A 67 -9.31 -0.30 -10.62
CA GLU A 67 -8.89 0.77 -9.70
C GLU A 67 -9.08 0.33 -8.25
N ALA A 68 -8.13 0.68 -7.36
CA ALA A 68 -8.24 0.43 -5.93
C ALA A 68 -9.37 1.27 -5.34
N SER A 69 -10.47 0.64 -4.92
CA SER A 69 -11.73 1.25 -4.45
C SER A 69 -11.96 1.07 -2.95
N GLY A 70 -10.89 1.12 -2.15
CA GLY A 70 -10.99 0.99 -0.69
C GLY A 70 -11.17 -0.44 -0.19
N GLY A 71 -11.06 -1.44 -1.06
CA GLY A 71 -11.11 -2.87 -0.73
C GLY A 71 -12.22 -3.64 -1.44
N TYR A 72 -13.17 -2.97 -2.08
CA TYR A 72 -14.23 -3.64 -2.86
C TYR A 72 -13.67 -4.41 -4.06
N GLU A 73 -12.53 -3.99 -4.60
CA GLU A 73 -11.80 -4.63 -5.70
C GLU A 73 -11.15 -5.96 -5.31
N ARG A 74 -10.94 -6.22 -4.01
CA ARG A 74 -10.10 -7.35 -3.56
C ARG A 74 -10.67 -8.71 -3.95
N LYS A 75 -11.98 -8.91 -3.74
CA LYS A 75 -12.64 -10.20 -4.02
C LYS A 75 -12.63 -10.52 -5.51
N ILE A 76 -13.04 -9.57 -6.34
CA ILE A 76 -13.04 -9.77 -7.80
C ILE A 76 -11.60 -9.92 -8.34
N ALA A 77 -10.63 -9.14 -7.87
CA ALA A 77 -9.23 -9.30 -8.27
C ALA A 77 -8.67 -10.69 -7.90
N ALA A 78 -9.01 -11.22 -6.72
CA ALA A 78 -8.64 -12.58 -6.31
C ALA A 78 -9.29 -13.64 -7.19
N THR A 79 -10.58 -13.48 -7.51
CA THR A 79 -11.33 -14.42 -8.35
C THR A 79 -10.78 -14.45 -9.78
N LEU A 80 -10.49 -13.31 -10.38
CA LEU A 80 -9.89 -13.22 -11.71
C LEU A 80 -8.49 -13.86 -11.76
N ARG A 81 -7.64 -13.60 -10.75
CA ARG A 81 -6.30 -14.24 -10.64
C ARG A 81 -6.41 -15.75 -10.50
N LYS A 82 -7.35 -16.25 -9.67
CA LYS A 82 -7.61 -17.69 -9.52
C LYS A 82 -8.06 -18.35 -10.84
N ALA A 83 -8.72 -17.59 -11.71
CA ALA A 83 -9.10 -18.03 -13.05
C ALA A 83 -7.93 -17.96 -14.07
N GLY A 84 -6.71 -17.60 -13.65
CA GLY A 84 -5.54 -17.53 -14.52
C GLY A 84 -5.41 -16.25 -15.34
N LEU A 85 -6.18 -15.20 -15.01
CA LEU A 85 -6.11 -13.92 -15.68
C LEU A 85 -5.00 -13.04 -15.08
N GLU A 86 -4.33 -12.27 -15.93
CA GLU A 86 -3.36 -11.26 -15.51
C GLU A 86 -4.09 -10.02 -15.00
N VAL A 87 -4.01 -9.76 -13.69
CA VAL A 87 -4.77 -8.69 -13.02
C VAL A 87 -3.87 -7.58 -12.50
N ILE A 88 -4.12 -6.36 -12.94
CA ILE A 88 -3.44 -5.14 -12.51
C ILE A 88 -4.38 -4.33 -11.63
N VAL A 89 -3.93 -3.92 -10.44
CA VAL A 89 -4.69 -3.00 -9.58
C VAL A 89 -3.97 -1.66 -9.56
N PHE A 90 -4.57 -0.68 -10.22
CA PHE A 90 -4.06 0.69 -10.28
C PHE A 90 -4.40 1.48 -9.02
N GLN A 91 -3.49 2.37 -8.63
CA GLN A 91 -3.82 3.40 -7.67
C GLN A 91 -4.69 4.49 -8.33
N PRO A 92 -5.66 5.09 -7.62
CA PRO A 92 -6.50 6.15 -8.19
C PRO A 92 -5.71 7.30 -8.81
N ALA A 93 -4.53 7.61 -8.27
CA ALA A 93 -3.67 8.64 -8.82
C ALA A 93 -3.11 8.29 -10.21
N GLN A 94 -2.86 6.99 -10.49
CA GLN A 94 -2.37 6.54 -11.80
C GLN A 94 -3.45 6.68 -12.87
N VAL A 95 -4.68 6.24 -12.55
CA VAL A 95 -5.83 6.35 -13.46
C VAL A 95 -6.14 7.83 -13.74
N ARG A 96 -6.12 8.68 -12.71
CA ARG A 96 -6.30 10.14 -12.88
C ARG A 96 -5.20 10.80 -13.73
N ALA A 97 -3.94 10.43 -13.51
CA ALA A 97 -2.84 10.96 -14.32
C ALA A 97 -2.99 10.57 -15.79
N TYR A 98 -3.44 9.34 -16.05
CA TYR A 98 -3.71 8.88 -17.41
C TYR A 98 -4.94 9.58 -18.03
N ALA A 99 -6.00 9.84 -17.24
CA ALA A 99 -7.14 10.66 -17.66
C ALA A 99 -6.70 12.08 -18.08
N HIS A 100 -5.83 12.70 -17.28
CA HIS A 100 -5.26 14.01 -17.60
C HIS A 100 -4.44 14.00 -18.90
N TYR A 101 -3.63 12.97 -19.10
CA TYR A 101 -2.86 12.79 -20.34
C TYR A 101 -3.78 12.73 -21.57
N LEU A 102 -4.92 12.04 -21.48
CA LEU A 102 -5.92 11.96 -22.54
C LEU A 102 -6.83 13.18 -22.63
N GLY A 103 -6.70 14.19 -21.77
CA GLY A 103 -7.60 15.35 -21.72
C GLY A 103 -9.02 15.03 -21.23
N GLN A 104 -9.23 13.85 -20.64
CA GLN A 104 -10.54 13.39 -20.17
C GLN A 104 -10.93 14.10 -18.87
N ARG A 105 -12.01 14.88 -18.91
CA ARG A 105 -12.53 15.64 -17.75
C ARG A 105 -13.81 15.06 -17.16
N ALA A 106 -14.65 14.44 -17.98
CA ALA A 106 -15.91 13.85 -17.55
C ALA A 106 -15.65 12.57 -16.73
N LYS A 107 -16.45 12.36 -15.70
CA LYS A 107 -16.38 11.21 -14.82
C LYS A 107 -17.75 10.54 -14.75
N THR A 108 -17.83 9.30 -15.22
CA THR A 108 -18.96 8.38 -15.05
C THR A 108 -18.41 6.96 -15.06
N ASP A 109 -19.09 6.01 -14.43
CA ASP A 109 -18.64 4.62 -14.35
C ASP A 109 -18.28 3.99 -15.72
N PRO A 110 -19.07 4.18 -16.82
CA PRO A 110 -18.67 3.72 -18.14
C PRO A 110 -17.40 4.39 -18.69
N ILE A 111 -17.19 5.66 -18.41
CA ILE A 111 -15.97 6.39 -18.82
C ILE A 111 -14.78 5.88 -18.01
N ASP A 112 -14.96 5.69 -16.70
CA ASP A 112 -13.91 5.21 -15.80
C ASP A 112 -13.49 3.78 -16.16
N ALA A 113 -14.44 2.87 -16.47
CA ALA A 113 -14.13 1.53 -16.94
C ALA A 113 -13.33 1.53 -18.26
N ARG A 114 -13.70 2.38 -19.25
CA ARG A 114 -12.95 2.52 -20.51
C ARG A 114 -11.56 3.10 -20.28
N LEU A 115 -11.45 4.11 -19.41
CA LEU A 115 -10.18 4.71 -19.04
C LEU A 115 -9.24 3.70 -18.38
N ILE A 116 -9.76 2.87 -17.46
CA ILE A 116 -9.00 1.79 -16.84
C ILE A 116 -8.56 0.76 -17.90
N ALA A 117 -9.42 0.42 -18.88
CA ALA A 117 -9.06 -0.48 -19.98
C ALA A 117 -7.90 0.07 -20.82
N LEU A 118 -7.96 1.35 -21.21
CA LEU A 118 -6.88 2.02 -21.94
C LEU A 118 -5.59 2.12 -21.12
N CYS A 119 -5.69 2.45 -19.83
CA CYS A 119 -4.56 2.45 -18.92
C CYS A 119 -3.92 1.06 -18.81
N THR A 120 -4.75 0.00 -18.81
CA THR A 120 -4.31 -1.41 -18.78
C THR A 120 -3.58 -1.78 -20.08
N ALA A 121 -4.10 -1.36 -21.23
CA ALA A 121 -3.46 -1.59 -22.53
C ALA A 121 -2.09 -0.91 -22.62
N ALA A 122 -1.98 0.32 -22.14
CA ALA A 122 -0.75 1.10 -22.14
C ALA A 122 0.27 0.68 -21.07
N TYR A 123 -0.15 -0.11 -20.07
CA TYR A 123 0.71 -0.48 -18.93
C TYR A 123 1.82 -1.44 -19.34
N GLN A 124 3.07 -1.01 -19.18
CA GLN A 124 4.27 -1.81 -19.49
C GLN A 124 4.95 -2.41 -18.25
N GLY A 125 4.42 -2.12 -17.06
CA GLY A 125 4.96 -2.69 -15.83
C GLY A 125 4.68 -4.19 -15.70
N GLN A 126 5.50 -4.86 -14.88
CA GLN A 126 5.26 -6.27 -14.57
C GLN A 126 4.11 -6.41 -13.57
N THR A 127 3.19 -7.32 -13.85
CA THR A 127 2.17 -7.73 -12.87
C THR A 127 2.82 -8.65 -11.85
N ARG A 128 2.80 -8.22 -10.60
CA ARG A 128 3.32 -9.05 -9.52
C ARG A 128 2.23 -9.99 -9.03
N GLN A 129 2.55 -11.26 -8.93
CA GLN A 129 1.67 -12.22 -8.23
C GLN A 129 1.57 -11.80 -6.76
N VAL A 130 0.35 -11.57 -6.30
CA VAL A 130 0.09 -11.28 -4.89
C VAL A 130 -0.05 -12.63 -4.18
N ASP A 131 0.81 -12.87 -3.20
CA ASP A 131 0.69 -14.04 -2.34
C ASP A 131 -0.67 -14.02 -1.61
N PRO A 132 -1.54 -15.05 -1.80
CA PRO A 132 -2.86 -15.07 -1.18
C PRO A 132 -2.82 -15.01 0.36
N ARG A 133 -1.76 -15.56 0.97
CA ARG A 133 -1.53 -15.53 2.43
C ARG A 133 -1.39 -14.09 2.92
N ILE A 134 -0.66 -13.26 2.17
CA ILE A 134 -0.48 -11.84 2.48
C ILE A 134 -1.81 -11.07 2.43
N ALA A 135 -2.72 -11.42 1.55
CA ALA A 135 -4.02 -10.75 1.46
C ALA A 135 -4.84 -10.93 2.74
N GLN A 136 -4.89 -12.16 3.28
CA GLN A 136 -5.59 -12.47 4.53
C GLN A 136 -4.92 -11.79 5.74
N LEU A 137 -3.59 -11.87 5.85
CA LEU A 137 -2.83 -11.19 6.91
C LEU A 137 -2.98 -9.68 6.85
N ALA A 138 -3.09 -9.09 5.65
CA ALA A 138 -3.31 -7.67 5.46
C ALA A 138 -4.69 -7.20 5.92
N GLU A 139 -5.72 -8.04 5.84
CA GLU A 139 -7.04 -7.76 6.41
C GLU A 139 -6.97 -7.70 7.94
N HIS A 140 -6.34 -8.69 8.57
CA HIS A 140 -6.13 -8.71 10.01
C HIS A 140 -5.32 -7.48 10.48
N LEU A 141 -4.25 -7.14 9.77
CA LEU A 141 -3.47 -5.93 10.06
C LEU A 141 -4.32 -4.65 9.90
N THR A 142 -5.25 -4.61 8.93
CA THR A 142 -6.17 -3.48 8.76
C THR A 142 -7.08 -3.32 9.98
N TYR A 143 -7.59 -4.42 10.52
CA TYR A 143 -8.36 -4.40 11.76
C TYR A 143 -7.57 -3.80 12.93
N ILE A 144 -6.31 -4.22 13.10
CA ILE A 144 -5.42 -3.65 14.14
C ILE A 144 -5.26 -2.14 13.95
N GLU A 145 -5.04 -1.67 12.71
CA GLU A 145 -4.89 -0.25 12.38
C GLU A 145 -6.17 0.54 12.70
N GLN A 146 -7.36 -0.03 12.50
CA GLN A 146 -8.63 0.58 12.87
C GLN A 146 -8.78 0.71 14.39
N VAL A 147 -8.45 -0.33 15.14
CA VAL A 147 -8.44 -0.27 16.60
C VAL A 147 -7.45 0.78 17.13
N GLU A 148 -6.29 0.92 16.50
CA GLU A 148 -5.32 1.97 16.82
C GLU A 148 -5.88 3.38 16.57
N GLN A 149 -6.62 3.57 15.47
CA GLN A 149 -7.32 4.83 15.18
C GLN A 149 -8.41 5.13 16.21
N ASP A 150 -9.16 4.12 16.64
CA ASP A 150 -10.18 4.30 17.68
C ASP A 150 -9.53 4.69 19.02
N ILE A 151 -8.43 4.08 19.41
CA ILE A 151 -7.67 4.49 20.60
C ILE A 151 -7.28 5.98 20.52
N VAL A 152 -6.83 6.45 19.37
CA VAL A 152 -6.48 7.87 19.18
C VAL A 152 -7.73 8.75 19.29
N ARG A 153 -8.84 8.37 18.65
CA ARG A 153 -10.12 9.10 18.72
C ARG A 153 -10.63 9.22 20.17
N PHE A 154 -10.58 8.12 20.93
CA PHE A 154 -11.00 8.12 22.33
C PHE A 154 -10.10 8.96 23.21
N LYS A 155 -8.78 8.96 22.98
CA LYS A 155 -7.86 9.87 23.67
C LYS A 155 -8.18 11.34 23.40
N THR A 156 -8.39 11.73 22.15
CA THR A 156 -8.79 13.10 21.80
C THR A 156 -10.12 13.48 22.44
N ARG A 157 -11.09 12.56 22.53
CA ARG A 157 -12.35 12.81 23.26
C ARG A 157 -12.12 13.01 24.76
N LEU A 158 -11.20 12.25 25.36
CA LEU A 158 -10.87 12.36 26.77
C LEU A 158 -10.45 13.78 27.16
N ASP A 159 -9.65 14.42 26.28
CA ASP A 159 -9.15 15.78 26.49
C ASP A 159 -10.29 16.84 26.50
N GLY A 160 -11.42 16.54 25.86
CA GLY A 160 -12.58 17.46 25.78
C GLY A 160 -13.54 17.40 26.98
N PHE A 161 -13.36 16.45 27.91
CA PHE A 161 -14.26 16.31 29.06
C PHE A 161 -13.64 16.86 30.34
N THR A 162 -14.44 17.61 31.13
CA THR A 162 -14.04 18.09 32.46
C THR A 162 -14.58 17.17 33.57
N SER A 163 -15.76 16.56 33.38
CA SER A 163 -16.40 15.66 34.35
C SER A 163 -15.62 14.38 34.56
N GLY A 164 -15.26 14.05 35.79
CA GLY A 164 -14.56 12.83 36.18
C GLY A 164 -15.32 11.56 35.81
N ARG A 165 -16.65 11.53 35.90
CA ARG A 165 -17.50 10.38 35.58
C ARG A 165 -17.34 9.99 34.09
N PHE A 166 -17.41 10.93 33.16
CA PHE A 166 -17.28 10.66 31.74
C PHE A 166 -15.84 10.29 31.36
N LYS A 167 -14.85 10.92 32.02
CA LYS A 167 -13.44 10.53 31.84
C LYS A 167 -13.21 9.05 32.18
N THR A 168 -13.75 8.58 33.32
CA THR A 168 -13.62 7.17 33.73
C THR A 168 -14.21 6.20 32.70
N PHE A 169 -15.35 6.52 32.08
CA PHE A 169 -15.93 5.67 31.04
C PHE A 169 -15.01 5.61 29.78
N ILE A 170 -14.51 6.77 29.35
CA ILE A 170 -13.62 6.83 28.18
C ILE A 170 -12.29 6.12 28.45
N GLU A 171 -11.72 6.25 29.65
CA GLU A 171 -10.50 5.54 30.05
C GLU A 171 -10.70 4.02 30.06
N ALA A 172 -11.87 3.55 30.54
CA ALA A 172 -12.22 2.13 30.48
C ALA A 172 -12.31 1.63 29.04
N ASP A 173 -12.89 2.41 28.12
CA ASP A 173 -12.94 2.07 26.70
C ASP A 173 -11.54 2.03 26.08
N ILE A 174 -10.68 3.01 26.37
CA ILE A 174 -9.28 3.03 25.93
C ILE A 174 -8.54 1.79 26.44
N LYS A 175 -8.75 1.39 27.69
CA LYS A 175 -8.14 0.17 28.27
C LYS A 175 -8.60 -1.08 27.52
N ARG A 176 -9.90 -1.22 27.25
CA ARG A 176 -10.46 -2.34 26.47
C ARG A 176 -9.90 -2.39 25.04
N LEU A 177 -9.83 -1.24 24.37
CA LEU A 177 -9.26 -1.15 23.02
C LEU A 177 -7.77 -1.50 22.99
N LYS A 178 -6.97 -1.08 23.98
CA LYS A 178 -5.57 -1.46 24.13
C LYS A 178 -5.40 -2.96 24.31
N GLN A 179 -6.24 -3.60 25.14
CA GLN A 179 -6.22 -5.06 25.34
C GLN A 179 -6.60 -5.79 24.04
N ARG A 180 -7.64 -5.34 23.32
CA ARG A 180 -8.06 -5.87 22.03
C ARG A 180 -6.95 -5.77 21.00
N ARG A 181 -6.28 -4.61 20.90
CA ARG A 181 -5.13 -4.41 20.03
C ARG A 181 -4.01 -5.41 20.34
N ALA A 182 -3.65 -5.55 21.60
CA ALA A 182 -2.57 -6.48 22.01
C ALA A 182 -2.92 -7.94 21.67
N ALA A 183 -4.17 -8.35 21.90
CA ALA A 183 -4.64 -9.70 21.53
C ALA A 183 -4.61 -9.91 20.01
N ALA A 184 -5.07 -8.93 19.23
CA ALA A 184 -5.06 -8.99 17.77
C ALA A 184 -3.63 -9.04 17.19
N ILE A 185 -2.68 -8.30 17.77
CA ILE A 185 -1.26 -8.38 17.36
C ILE A 185 -0.72 -9.79 17.63
N ARG A 186 -0.92 -10.36 18.83
CA ARG A 186 -0.49 -11.72 19.14
C ARG A 186 -1.08 -12.77 18.19
N ALA A 187 -2.38 -12.66 17.89
CA ALA A 187 -3.05 -13.55 16.95
C ALA A 187 -2.47 -13.42 15.53
N LEU A 188 -2.17 -12.21 15.08
CA LEU A 188 -1.57 -11.97 13.76
C LEU A 188 -0.13 -12.54 13.69
N VAL A 189 0.66 -12.36 14.74
CA VAL A 189 2.01 -12.95 14.83
C VAL A 189 1.93 -14.47 14.75
N LYS A 190 1.00 -15.09 15.50
CA LYS A 190 0.78 -16.54 15.46
C LYS A 190 0.43 -16.99 14.04
N ALA A 191 -0.57 -16.39 13.42
CA ALA A 191 -1.00 -16.72 12.05
C ALA A 191 0.12 -16.54 11.02
N LEU A 192 0.96 -15.50 11.18
CA LEU A 192 2.09 -15.28 10.29
C LEU A 192 3.18 -16.35 10.46
N ARG A 193 3.43 -16.80 11.70
CA ARG A 193 4.40 -17.85 12.01
C ARG A 193 3.95 -19.27 11.62
N GLU A 194 2.68 -19.48 11.33
CA GLU A 194 2.20 -20.70 10.67
C GLU A 194 2.83 -20.91 9.28
N HIS A 195 3.42 -19.84 8.72
CA HIS A 195 4.20 -19.84 7.49
C HIS A 195 5.68 -19.59 7.82
N PRO A 196 6.55 -20.61 7.79
CA PRO A 196 7.95 -20.49 8.25
C PRO A 196 8.74 -19.38 7.53
N ASP A 197 8.54 -19.21 6.24
CA ASP A 197 9.15 -18.16 5.42
C ASP A 197 8.76 -16.73 5.88
N LEU A 198 7.49 -16.53 6.20
CA LEU A 198 7.00 -15.25 6.72
C LEU A 198 7.43 -15.03 8.17
N GLY A 199 7.44 -16.09 8.98
CA GLY A 199 7.93 -16.06 10.36
C GLY A 199 9.40 -15.63 10.43
N GLN A 200 10.25 -16.23 9.61
CA GLN A 200 11.67 -15.85 9.51
C GLN A 200 11.83 -14.37 9.08
N ARG A 201 11.05 -13.92 8.11
CA ARG A 201 11.06 -12.51 7.69
C ARG A 201 10.65 -11.57 8.83
N LEU A 202 9.64 -11.95 9.62
CA LEU A 202 9.22 -11.17 10.79
C LEU A 202 10.34 -11.06 11.81
N ASP A 203 10.99 -12.17 12.16
CA ASP A 203 12.05 -12.21 13.16
C ASP A 203 13.28 -11.39 12.73
N LEU A 204 13.67 -11.47 11.46
CA LEU A 204 14.75 -10.67 10.91
C LEU A 204 14.46 -9.15 11.00
N VAL A 205 13.24 -8.73 10.67
CA VAL A 205 12.87 -7.31 10.69
C VAL A 205 12.65 -6.81 12.12
N ALA A 206 12.03 -7.61 13.00
CA ALA A 206 11.82 -7.28 14.40
C ALA A 206 13.13 -7.26 15.22
N GLY A 207 14.16 -7.96 14.76
CA GLY A 207 15.50 -7.94 15.34
C GLY A 207 16.25 -6.58 15.15
N ILE A 208 15.78 -5.70 14.28
CA ILE A 208 16.40 -4.39 14.07
C ILE A 208 16.07 -3.47 15.26
N ASP A 209 17.11 -2.95 15.93
CA ASP A 209 16.94 -2.05 17.07
C ASP A 209 16.06 -0.85 16.69
N GLY A 210 14.97 -0.67 17.44
CA GLY A 210 13.97 0.38 17.21
C GLY A 210 12.78 -0.04 16.33
N ILE A 211 12.81 -1.22 15.71
CA ILE A 211 11.65 -1.78 15.01
C ILE A 211 10.94 -2.79 15.92
N GLY A 212 9.85 -2.38 16.54
CA GLY A 212 9.01 -3.29 17.31
C GLY A 212 8.15 -4.21 16.43
N GLU A 213 7.64 -5.28 17.03
CA GLU A 213 6.83 -6.32 16.38
C GLU A 213 5.69 -5.77 15.52
N ARG A 214 4.97 -4.75 16.02
CA ARG A 214 3.89 -4.09 15.27
C ARG A 214 4.37 -3.45 13.96
N THR A 215 5.55 -2.83 13.96
CA THR A 215 6.14 -2.22 12.76
C THR A 215 6.71 -3.28 11.82
N ALA A 216 7.31 -4.34 12.37
CA ALA A 216 7.80 -5.47 11.59
C ALA A 216 6.65 -6.16 10.83
N LEU A 217 5.50 -6.41 11.49
CA LEU A 217 4.28 -6.89 10.84
C LEU A 217 3.84 -5.99 9.68
N ALA A 218 3.86 -4.67 9.87
CA ALA A 218 3.49 -3.73 8.81
C ALA A 218 4.44 -3.80 7.63
N LEU A 219 5.74 -3.95 7.86
CA LEU A 219 6.75 -4.07 6.80
C LEU A 219 6.60 -5.39 6.04
N VAL A 220 6.53 -6.52 6.74
CA VAL A 220 6.44 -7.85 6.11
C VAL A 220 5.15 -8.01 5.31
N ILE A 221 4.01 -7.57 5.85
CA ILE A 221 2.71 -7.77 5.22
C ILE A 221 2.45 -6.73 4.12
N ARG A 222 2.81 -5.46 4.36
CA ARG A 222 2.48 -4.38 3.42
C ARG A 222 3.60 -4.05 2.43
N MET A 223 4.79 -4.60 2.64
CA MET A 223 5.92 -4.50 1.70
C MET A 223 6.58 -5.88 1.51
N PRO A 224 5.86 -6.87 0.96
CA PRO A 224 6.42 -8.20 0.71
C PRO A 224 7.62 -8.18 -0.24
N GLU A 225 7.80 -7.07 -0.96
CA GLU A 225 8.92 -6.81 -1.87
C GLU A 225 10.27 -6.57 -1.15
N LEU A 226 10.25 -6.20 0.11
CA LEU A 226 11.50 -6.00 0.86
C LEU A 226 12.39 -7.23 0.76
N GLY A 227 13.69 -7.00 0.59
CA GLY A 227 14.67 -8.05 0.36
C GLY A 227 14.99 -8.30 -1.12
N SER A 228 14.16 -7.82 -2.06
CA SER A 228 14.39 -7.94 -3.51
C SER A 228 14.51 -6.58 -4.23
N MET A 229 14.64 -5.49 -3.48
CA MET A 229 14.62 -4.12 -4.00
C MET A 229 15.96 -3.42 -3.77
N THR A 230 16.25 -2.39 -4.60
CA THR A 230 17.32 -1.45 -4.27
C THR A 230 16.92 -0.58 -3.08
N ARG A 231 17.88 0.10 -2.47
CA ARG A 231 17.65 1.04 -1.35
C ARG A 231 16.71 2.18 -1.75
N GLU A 232 16.87 2.67 -2.96
CA GLU A 232 16.09 3.77 -3.55
C GLU A 232 14.65 3.32 -3.79
N GLN A 233 14.46 2.13 -4.36
CA GLN A 233 13.14 1.53 -4.59
C GLN A 233 12.40 1.30 -3.27
N ALA A 234 13.07 0.73 -2.26
CA ALA A 234 12.47 0.51 -0.94
C ALA A 234 12.03 1.83 -0.28
N ALA A 235 12.88 2.88 -0.33
CA ALA A 235 12.54 4.20 0.19
C ALA A 235 11.40 4.86 -0.59
N SER A 236 11.39 4.75 -1.91
CA SER A 236 10.34 5.30 -2.79
C SER A 236 8.99 4.62 -2.53
N LEU A 237 8.96 3.27 -2.48
CA LEU A 237 7.75 2.51 -2.23
C LEU A 237 7.16 2.78 -0.83
N ALA A 238 8.01 3.02 0.17
CA ALA A 238 7.58 3.46 1.50
C ALA A 238 7.12 4.95 1.52
N GLY A 239 7.33 5.70 0.44
CA GLY A 239 7.02 7.11 0.35
C GLY A 239 7.96 7.99 1.20
N LEU A 240 9.22 7.57 1.34
CA LEU A 240 10.26 8.24 2.13
C LEU A 240 11.42 8.75 1.26
N ALA A 241 11.35 8.57 -0.06
CA ALA A 241 12.27 9.20 -0.98
C ALA A 241 11.86 10.66 -1.23
N PRO A 242 12.77 11.62 -1.07
CA PRO A 242 12.52 12.98 -1.51
C PRO A 242 12.57 13.01 -3.05
N PHE A 243 11.58 13.64 -3.67
CA PHE A 243 11.56 13.87 -5.10
C PHE A 243 12.05 15.28 -5.41
N ASP A 244 12.89 15.39 -6.42
CA ASP A 244 13.32 16.68 -6.94
C ASP A 244 12.19 17.24 -7.82
N VAL A 245 11.83 18.48 -7.55
CA VAL A 245 10.93 19.25 -8.42
C VAL A 245 11.75 20.43 -8.93
N GLN A 246 12.52 20.16 -9.98
CA GLN A 246 13.31 21.19 -10.66
C GLN A 246 12.61 21.56 -11.96
N SER A 247 12.28 22.82 -12.13
CA SER A 247 11.80 23.38 -13.39
C SER A 247 12.56 24.67 -13.68
N GLY A 248 13.50 24.63 -14.63
CA GLY A 248 14.32 25.77 -15.01
C GLY A 248 15.17 26.29 -13.84
N LYS A 249 15.04 27.57 -13.50
CA LYS A 249 15.79 28.24 -12.44
C LYS A 249 15.18 28.07 -11.02
N MET A 250 14.03 27.38 -10.88
CA MET A 250 13.38 27.19 -9.58
C MET A 250 13.87 25.92 -8.89
N ASP A 251 14.71 26.06 -7.86
CA ASP A 251 15.08 24.96 -6.95
C ASP A 251 14.06 24.91 -5.80
N ARG A 252 13.10 23.99 -5.88
CA ARG A 252 12.08 23.82 -4.84
C ARG A 252 12.58 22.88 -3.75
N ILE A 253 12.18 23.16 -2.51
CA ILE A 253 12.48 22.31 -1.37
C ILE A 253 11.95 20.89 -1.65
N ARG A 254 12.83 19.89 -1.55
CA ARG A 254 12.51 18.48 -1.75
C ARG A 254 11.50 17.99 -0.73
N HIS A 255 10.41 17.41 -1.20
CA HIS A 255 9.38 16.82 -0.35
C HIS A 255 9.22 15.32 -0.62
N ILE A 256 8.92 14.56 0.44
CA ILE A 256 8.47 13.18 0.30
C ILE A 256 7.03 13.16 -0.22
N GLN A 257 6.74 12.30 -1.21
CA GLN A 257 5.39 12.12 -1.74
C GLN A 257 5.14 10.68 -2.20
N GLY A 258 3.88 10.34 -2.44
CA GLY A 258 3.50 9.02 -2.93
C GLY A 258 3.79 7.89 -1.95
N GLY A 259 4.01 6.71 -2.49
CA GLY A 259 4.31 5.48 -1.75
C GLY A 259 3.18 4.98 -0.84
N ARG A 260 3.48 3.93 -0.06
CA ARG A 260 2.52 3.26 0.83
C ARG A 260 2.37 4.02 2.16
N THR A 261 1.39 4.90 2.26
CA THR A 261 1.18 5.78 3.43
C THR A 261 1.06 5.00 4.74
N ARG A 262 0.43 3.81 4.75
CA ARG A 262 0.32 2.97 5.96
C ARG A 262 1.69 2.48 6.43
N VAL A 263 2.58 2.10 5.52
CA VAL A 263 3.97 1.73 5.81
C VAL A 263 4.72 2.93 6.36
N ARG A 264 4.66 4.07 5.65
CA ARG A 264 5.32 5.31 6.09
C ARG A 264 4.91 5.70 7.50
N ARG A 265 3.63 5.59 7.86
CA ARG A 265 3.14 5.89 9.22
C ARG A 265 3.73 4.94 10.26
N SER A 266 3.76 3.64 9.98
CA SER A 266 4.30 2.64 10.91
C SER A 266 5.81 2.82 11.13
N ILE A 267 6.58 3.03 10.08
CA ILE A 267 8.03 3.18 10.21
C ILE A 267 8.44 4.55 10.78
N TYR A 268 7.66 5.60 10.52
CA TYR A 268 7.86 6.90 11.16
C TYR A 268 7.65 6.82 12.67
N ALA A 269 6.64 6.07 13.13
CA ALA A 269 6.40 5.83 14.55
C ALA A 269 7.56 5.04 15.19
N ALA A 270 8.18 4.09 14.47
CA ALA A 270 9.36 3.36 14.94
C ALA A 270 10.64 4.22 14.94
N ALA A 271 10.73 5.19 14.02
CA ALA A 271 11.90 6.09 13.96
C ALA A 271 12.07 6.94 15.21
N LEU A 272 10.96 7.27 15.90
CA LEU A 272 11.00 8.07 17.12
C LEU A 272 11.82 7.37 18.24
N PRO A 273 11.40 6.20 18.77
CA PRO A 273 12.17 5.52 19.80
C PRO A 273 13.55 5.05 19.30
N ALA A 274 13.70 4.74 18.01
CA ALA A 274 15.00 4.40 17.43
C ALA A 274 15.99 5.57 17.51
N ALA A 275 15.54 6.80 17.24
CA ALA A 275 16.38 8.00 17.23
C ALA A 275 16.73 8.52 18.64
N PHE A 276 16.00 8.12 19.68
CA PHE A 276 16.23 8.63 21.03
C PHE A 276 16.73 7.57 22.02
N LYS A 277 16.59 6.27 21.73
CA LYS A 277 16.91 5.26 22.73
C LYS A 277 17.54 3.98 22.18
N TRP A 278 17.06 3.45 21.05
CA TRP A 278 17.30 2.04 20.77
C TRP A 278 18.39 1.76 19.73
N ASN A 279 18.64 2.68 18.79
CA ASN A 279 19.52 2.39 17.66
C ASN A 279 20.63 3.44 17.55
N PRO A 280 21.88 3.11 17.96
CA PRO A 280 22.99 4.07 17.97
C PRO A 280 23.22 4.73 16.60
N ALA A 281 23.13 3.97 15.51
CA ALA A 281 23.34 4.51 14.17
C ALA A 281 22.24 5.51 13.76
N ILE A 282 21.00 5.30 14.23
CA ILE A 282 19.87 6.20 13.99
C ILE A 282 19.95 7.42 14.92
N ILE A 283 20.40 7.26 16.17
CA ILE A 283 20.65 8.36 17.11
C ILE A 283 21.70 9.32 16.52
N ASN A 284 22.83 8.77 16.07
CA ASN A 284 23.90 9.58 15.46
C ASN A 284 23.42 10.28 14.17
N LEU A 285 22.61 9.61 13.35
CA LEU A 285 22.02 10.23 12.16
C LEU A 285 21.11 11.39 12.53
N TYR A 286 20.22 11.20 13.51
CA TYR A 286 19.31 12.24 13.97
C TYR A 286 20.08 13.46 14.50
N GLN A 287 21.02 13.25 15.42
CA GLN A 287 21.84 14.32 16.02
C GLN A 287 22.61 15.11 14.95
N ARG A 288 23.24 14.40 14.00
CA ARG A 288 23.97 15.04 12.89
C ARG A 288 23.06 15.90 12.02
N LEU A 289 21.83 15.47 11.77
CA LEU A 289 20.86 16.25 10.97
C LEU A 289 20.36 17.47 11.73
N MET A 290 20.12 17.35 13.04
CA MET A 290 19.75 18.47 13.89
C MET A 290 20.88 19.52 13.96
N ALA A 291 22.11 19.08 14.12
CA ALA A 291 23.31 19.97 14.11
C ALA A 291 23.49 20.72 12.77
N LYS A 292 22.98 20.12 11.65
CA LYS A 292 22.95 20.77 10.33
C LYS A 292 21.72 21.67 10.12
N GLY A 293 20.97 22.01 11.18
CA GLY A 293 19.81 22.90 11.11
C GLY A 293 18.56 22.29 10.44
N ARG A 294 18.49 20.96 10.29
CA ARG A 294 17.26 20.32 9.78
C ARG A 294 16.18 20.31 10.86
N SER A 295 14.92 20.47 10.45
CA SER A 295 13.82 20.39 11.41
C SER A 295 13.68 18.98 11.99
N HIS A 296 13.15 18.87 13.20
CA HIS A 296 12.85 17.59 13.88
C HIS A 296 12.12 16.59 12.95
N LYS A 297 11.09 17.05 12.25
CA LYS A 297 10.33 16.21 11.33
C LYS A 297 11.17 15.71 10.15
N GLN A 298 12.03 16.57 9.58
CA GLN A 298 12.92 16.18 8.48
C GLN A 298 13.95 15.13 8.95
N ALA A 299 14.54 15.33 10.14
CA ALA A 299 15.46 14.37 10.71
C ALA A 299 14.81 13.01 10.99
N LEU A 300 13.59 12.98 11.55
CA LEU A 300 12.84 11.73 11.76
C LEU A 300 12.45 11.03 10.45
N VAL A 301 12.07 11.76 9.42
CA VAL A 301 11.80 11.18 8.09
C VAL A 301 13.05 10.52 7.51
N ALA A 302 14.23 11.14 7.66
CA ALA A 302 15.49 10.54 7.25
C ALA A 302 15.83 9.27 8.07
N CYS A 303 15.56 9.27 9.36
CA CYS A 303 15.69 8.09 10.24
C CYS A 303 14.73 6.97 9.80
N ALA A 304 13.47 7.28 9.52
CA ALA A 304 12.49 6.33 9.00
C ALA A 304 12.93 5.72 7.66
N ARG A 305 13.45 6.54 6.73
CA ARG A 305 14.04 6.06 5.48
C ARG A 305 15.18 5.08 5.73
N LYS A 306 16.07 5.39 6.67
CA LYS A 306 17.21 4.53 7.00
C LYS A 306 16.76 3.18 7.58
N LEU A 307 15.72 3.18 8.44
CA LEU A 307 15.14 1.95 8.99
C LEU A 307 14.51 1.05 7.90
N VAL A 308 13.82 1.61 6.91
CA VAL A 308 13.32 0.82 5.76
C VAL A 308 14.47 0.19 4.97
N ILE A 309 15.55 0.94 4.75
CA ILE A 309 16.74 0.42 4.06
C ILE A 309 17.38 -0.70 4.89
N TYR A 310 17.45 -0.59 6.20
CA TYR A 310 17.93 -1.66 7.08
C TYR A 310 17.04 -2.91 6.98
N ALA A 311 15.72 -2.75 7.04
CA ALA A 311 14.78 -3.85 6.87
C ALA A 311 14.96 -4.55 5.51
N ASN A 312 15.12 -3.80 4.42
CA ASN A 312 15.43 -4.35 3.11
C ASN A 312 16.75 -5.14 3.11
N THR A 313 17.79 -4.59 3.74
CA THR A 313 19.13 -5.20 3.75
C THR A 313 19.15 -6.51 4.54
N VAL A 314 18.53 -6.58 5.73
CA VAL A 314 18.51 -7.82 6.52
C VAL A 314 17.72 -8.92 5.82
N LEU A 315 16.63 -8.57 5.16
CA LEU A 315 15.83 -9.51 4.36
C LEU A 315 16.56 -9.97 3.10
N GLN A 316 17.32 -9.11 2.45
CA GLN A 316 18.12 -9.44 1.27
C GLN A 316 19.27 -10.39 1.61
N ARG A 317 19.92 -10.18 2.77
CA ARG A 317 21.03 -11.01 3.23
C ARG A 317 20.56 -12.31 3.91
N GLY A 318 19.33 -12.35 4.41
CA GLY A 318 18.83 -13.47 5.20
C GLY A 318 19.53 -13.61 6.57
N THR A 319 20.25 -12.56 7.02
CA THR A 319 21.03 -12.59 8.28
C THR A 319 20.49 -11.59 9.27
N PRO A 320 20.51 -11.90 10.58
CA PRO A 320 20.04 -11.01 11.63
C PRO A 320 20.78 -9.66 11.63
N TRP A 321 20.11 -8.65 12.20
CA TRP A 321 20.70 -7.34 12.46
C TRP A 321 21.90 -7.46 13.40
N ILE A 322 23.04 -6.88 13.02
CA ILE A 322 24.21 -6.80 13.87
C ILE A 322 24.15 -5.48 14.63
N LYS A 323 24.06 -5.55 15.94
CA LYS A 323 24.10 -4.37 16.81
C LYS A 323 25.43 -3.67 16.63
N THR A 324 25.38 -2.40 16.24
CA THR A 324 26.58 -1.55 16.23
C THR A 324 26.98 -1.29 17.70
N THR A 325 27.97 -1.97 18.19
CA THR A 325 28.58 -1.61 19.47
C THR A 325 29.10 -0.18 19.34
N GLN A 326 28.67 0.72 20.21
CA GLN A 326 29.33 2.01 20.36
C GLN A 326 30.74 1.69 20.87
N ASN A 327 31.76 1.86 20.02
CA ASN A 327 33.08 2.06 20.56
C ASN A 327 33.02 3.37 21.36
N GLN A 328 33.23 3.22 22.65
CA GLN A 328 33.44 4.34 23.62
C GLN A 328 34.55 5.24 23.18
#